data_3420a3f3296eb22225ff67d352d2a2f3
#
_entry.id   3420a3f3296eb22225ff67d352d2a2f3
#
_cell.length_a   1.000
_cell.length_b   1.000
_cell.length_c   1.000
_cell.angle_alpha   90.00
_cell.angle_beta   90.00
_cell.angle_gamma   90.00
#
_symmetry.space_group_name_H-M   'P 1'
#
loop_
_entity.id
_entity.type
_entity.pdbx_description
1 polymer ?
#
loop_
_entity_poly.entity_id
_entity_poly.type
_entity_poly.pdbx_seq_one_letter_code
_entity_poly.pdbx_strand_id
1 'polypeptide(L)'
;ENIVKLAIEGGCNGVASTLGVLGAVSRKYAHKIPFVVKFNHNEFLSYPNTYDQTLFADVEQAFEMGACAVGATVYFGSPESRRQIWEVSQMFKRAHELGMATILWCYLRNGAFKQGDTDYHVSADMSGQANHLGVTIEADIIKQKMAENNGGFNALKFSKTSSKVYSELTTDHPIDLVRYQVACCYMGRAGMINSGGESKGAGDLAQAVRTAVINKRAGGMGLISGRKAFQKPMKEGIELLNAIQDVYLSKD
;
A
#
# COMPACT_ATOMS: atom_id res chain seq x y z
N GLU A 1 15.70 -14.11 -6.36
CA GLU A 1 16.79 -13.30 -6.91
C GLU A 1 16.30 -12.39 -8.05
N ASN A 2 15.57 -12.91 -9.04
CA ASN A 2 15.12 -12.15 -10.21
C ASN A 2 14.24 -10.94 -9.87
N ILE A 3 13.39 -11.03 -8.84
CA ILE A 3 12.56 -9.90 -8.40
C ILE A 3 13.42 -8.73 -7.90
N VAL A 4 14.49 -9.04 -7.15
CA VAL A 4 15.41 -8.00 -6.66
C VAL A 4 16.23 -7.40 -7.81
N LYS A 5 16.69 -8.24 -8.76
CA LYS A 5 17.34 -7.75 -9.98
C LYS A 5 16.42 -6.83 -10.78
N LEU A 6 15.16 -7.23 -10.96
CA LEU A 6 14.17 -6.40 -11.65
C LEU A 6 14.03 -5.03 -10.99
N ALA A 7 13.96 -4.98 -9.65
CA ALA A 7 13.87 -3.72 -8.94
C ALA A 7 15.12 -2.84 -9.10
N ILE A 8 16.31 -3.44 -9.09
CA ILE A 8 17.59 -2.73 -9.30
C ILE A 8 17.69 -2.20 -10.74
N GLU A 9 17.50 -3.08 -11.73
CA GLU A 9 17.61 -2.73 -13.15
C GLU A 9 16.49 -1.79 -13.61
N GLY A 10 15.31 -1.91 -12.98
CA GLY A 10 14.20 -0.98 -13.17
C GLY A 10 14.33 0.35 -12.41
N GLY A 11 15.43 0.58 -11.68
CA GLY A 11 15.70 1.84 -10.98
C GLY A 11 14.76 2.14 -9.81
N CYS A 12 14.17 1.11 -9.18
CA CYS A 12 13.26 1.29 -8.05
C CYS A 12 13.97 1.84 -6.81
N ASN A 13 13.23 2.62 -6.00
CA ASN A 13 13.71 3.15 -4.72
C ASN A 13 13.84 2.09 -3.62
N GLY A 14 13.17 0.94 -3.78
CA GLY A 14 13.23 -0.16 -2.83
C GLY A 14 12.53 -1.40 -3.34
N VAL A 15 12.73 -2.50 -2.64
CA VAL A 15 12.05 -3.77 -2.88
C VAL A 15 11.42 -4.29 -1.59
N ALA A 16 10.14 -4.62 -1.68
CA ALA A 16 9.37 -5.13 -0.54
C ALA A 16 9.07 -6.62 -0.69
N SER A 17 9.40 -7.41 0.31
CA SER A 17 9.05 -8.82 0.38
C SER A 17 9.07 -9.33 1.83
N THR A 18 8.87 -10.63 2.01
CA THR A 18 8.95 -11.28 3.31
C THR A 18 10.40 -11.46 3.77
N LEU A 19 10.59 -11.65 5.07
CA LEU A 19 11.89 -11.91 5.68
C LEU A 19 12.62 -13.09 4.99
N GLY A 20 11.92 -14.21 4.76
CA GLY A 20 12.52 -15.39 4.13
C GLY A 20 13.03 -15.12 2.72
N VAL A 21 12.28 -14.35 1.91
CA VAL A 21 12.69 -14.00 0.54
C VAL A 21 13.89 -13.06 0.54
N LEU A 22 13.83 -11.98 1.32
CA LEU A 22 14.91 -11.00 1.36
C LEU A 22 16.15 -11.54 2.08
N GLY A 23 15.96 -12.32 3.15
CA GLY A 23 17.05 -12.96 3.88
C GLY A 23 17.89 -13.89 3.01
N ALA A 24 17.27 -14.62 2.10
CA ALA A 24 17.97 -15.50 1.16
C ALA A 24 18.95 -14.76 0.23
N VAL A 25 18.79 -13.46 0.04
CA VAL A 25 19.58 -12.65 -0.90
C VAL A 25 20.23 -11.41 -0.26
N SER A 26 20.08 -11.21 1.06
CA SER A 26 20.48 -9.99 1.76
C SER A 26 21.98 -9.69 1.60
N ARG A 27 22.85 -10.67 1.77
CA ARG A 27 24.31 -10.50 1.62
C ARG A 27 24.72 -9.97 0.23
N LYS A 28 23.93 -10.31 -0.79
CA LYS A 28 24.22 -9.95 -2.19
C LYS A 28 23.62 -8.63 -2.60
N TYR A 29 22.50 -8.24 -2.01
CA TYR A 29 21.67 -7.14 -2.53
C TYR A 29 21.30 -6.05 -1.53
N ALA A 30 21.34 -6.27 -0.20
CA ALA A 30 20.90 -5.28 0.78
C ALA A 30 21.66 -3.95 0.68
N HIS A 31 22.93 -3.98 0.23
CA HIS A 31 23.75 -2.79 -0.02
C HIS A 31 23.54 -2.15 -1.40
N LYS A 32 22.70 -2.75 -2.27
CA LYS A 32 22.46 -2.29 -3.65
C LYS A 32 21.09 -1.64 -3.82
N ILE A 33 20.12 -2.03 -3.01
CA ILE A 33 18.77 -1.51 -3.04
C ILE A 33 18.16 -1.59 -1.65
N PRO A 34 17.44 -0.55 -1.18
CA PRO A 34 16.72 -0.57 0.08
C PRO A 34 15.73 -1.74 0.18
N PHE A 35 15.81 -2.50 1.27
CA PHE A 35 14.87 -3.57 1.58
C PHE A 35 13.78 -3.06 2.50
N VAL A 36 12.53 -3.43 2.16
CA VAL A 36 11.34 -3.27 3.00
C VAL A 36 10.88 -4.66 3.42
N VAL A 37 11.10 -5.04 4.66
CA VAL A 37 10.67 -6.35 5.18
C VAL A 37 9.23 -6.27 5.63
N LYS A 38 8.38 -7.10 5.03
CA LYS A 38 6.98 -7.23 5.44
C LYS A 38 6.89 -8.22 6.59
N PHE A 39 6.36 -7.75 7.75
CA PHE A 39 6.29 -8.53 8.99
C PHE A 39 5.21 -9.60 8.98
N ASN A 40 4.07 -9.31 8.38
CA ASN A 40 2.88 -10.15 8.48
C ASN A 40 2.34 -10.53 7.11
N HIS A 41 1.61 -11.61 7.09
CA HIS A 41 0.96 -12.12 5.88
C HIS A 41 -0.28 -12.93 6.23
N ASN A 42 -1.19 -13.11 5.27
CA ASN A 42 -2.28 -14.06 5.40
C ASN A 42 -1.73 -15.47 5.55
N GLU A 43 -2.35 -16.22 6.43
CA GLU A 43 -2.33 -17.67 6.38
C GLU A 43 -3.44 -18.10 5.40
N PHE A 44 -3.03 -18.67 4.24
CA PHE A 44 -3.98 -18.94 3.12
C PHE A 44 -4.69 -20.26 3.21
N LEU A 45 -4.30 -21.14 4.14
CA LEU A 45 -4.88 -22.46 4.29
C LEU A 45 -6.07 -22.48 5.24
N SER A 46 -6.25 -21.43 6.03
CA SER A 46 -7.40 -21.28 6.94
C SER A 46 -8.70 -21.02 6.18
N TYR A 47 -9.72 -21.81 6.50
CA TYR A 47 -11.04 -21.65 5.91
C TYR A 47 -12.14 -21.77 7.00
N PRO A 48 -13.14 -20.89 7.00
CA PRO A 48 -13.29 -19.70 6.16
C PRO A 48 -12.23 -18.62 6.46
N ASN A 49 -11.87 -17.82 5.46
CA ASN A 49 -10.90 -16.73 5.62
C ASN A 49 -11.49 -15.62 6.51
N THR A 50 -10.86 -15.35 7.63
CA THR A 50 -11.24 -14.28 8.58
C THR A 50 -10.49 -12.97 8.34
N TYR A 51 -9.72 -12.88 7.25
CA TYR A 51 -8.84 -11.74 6.97
C TYR A 51 -7.83 -11.48 8.09
N ASP A 52 -7.27 -12.56 8.62
CA ASP A 52 -6.20 -12.47 9.59
C ASP A 52 -4.85 -12.19 8.93
N GLN A 53 -3.98 -11.56 9.70
CA GLN A 53 -2.59 -11.31 9.34
C GLN A 53 -1.72 -11.85 10.47
N THR A 54 -0.90 -12.85 10.17
CA THR A 54 0.00 -13.47 11.13
C THR A 54 1.39 -12.82 11.05
N LEU A 55 1.97 -12.50 12.19
CA LEU A 55 3.35 -12.01 12.26
C LEU A 55 4.34 -13.15 12.00
N PHE A 56 5.25 -12.99 11.06
CA PHE A 56 6.30 -13.96 10.70
C PHE A 56 7.72 -13.43 10.87
N ALA A 57 7.88 -12.17 11.25
CA ALA A 57 9.16 -11.52 11.41
C ALA A 57 9.13 -10.52 12.56
N ASP A 58 10.28 -10.19 13.08
CA ASP A 58 10.50 -9.11 14.03
C ASP A 58 11.40 -8.00 13.44
N VAL A 59 11.44 -6.87 14.14
CA VAL A 59 12.13 -5.67 13.66
C VAL A 59 13.64 -5.84 13.73
N GLU A 60 14.15 -6.41 14.80
CA GLU A 60 15.57 -6.64 15.04
C GLU A 60 16.16 -7.52 13.95
N GLN A 61 15.49 -8.63 13.64
CA GLN A 61 15.94 -9.53 12.59
C GLN A 61 15.96 -8.84 11.22
N ALA A 62 14.96 -8.00 10.93
CA ALA A 62 14.94 -7.22 9.69
C ALA A 62 16.07 -6.19 9.65
N PHE A 63 16.33 -5.51 10.76
CA PHE A 63 17.41 -4.54 10.88
C PHE A 63 18.79 -5.20 10.70
N GLU A 64 19.07 -6.31 11.39
CA GLU A 64 20.32 -7.07 11.27
C GLU A 64 20.56 -7.60 9.85
N MET A 65 19.51 -7.89 9.13
CA MET A 65 19.58 -8.30 7.72
C MET A 65 19.94 -7.13 6.78
N GLY A 66 19.95 -5.89 7.26
CA GLY A 66 20.22 -4.69 6.49
C GLY A 66 18.98 -4.08 5.82
N ALA A 67 17.78 -4.35 6.32
CA ALA A 67 16.58 -3.66 5.89
C ALA A 67 16.59 -2.21 6.39
N CYS A 68 16.15 -1.27 5.57
CA CYS A 68 16.01 0.14 5.95
C CYS A 68 14.57 0.52 6.26
N ALA A 69 13.64 -0.35 5.96
CA ALA A 69 12.23 -0.14 6.22
C ALA A 69 11.53 -1.46 6.55
N VAL A 70 10.42 -1.33 7.24
CA VAL A 70 9.54 -2.45 7.55
C VAL A 70 8.13 -2.15 7.08
N GLY A 71 7.36 -3.21 6.85
CA GLY A 71 6.00 -3.05 6.40
C GLY A 71 5.06 -4.07 7.01
N ALA A 72 3.81 -3.70 7.09
CA ALA A 72 2.75 -4.58 7.58
C ALA A 72 1.45 -4.36 6.81
N THR A 73 0.56 -5.32 6.89
CA THR A 73 -0.83 -5.15 6.47
C THR A 73 -1.72 -5.08 7.69
N VAL A 74 -2.63 -4.13 7.72
CA VAL A 74 -3.79 -4.14 8.59
C VAL A 74 -5.04 -4.24 7.72
N TYR A 75 -5.89 -5.22 8.03
CA TYR A 75 -7.21 -5.35 7.45
C TYR A 75 -8.26 -4.69 8.35
N PHE A 76 -8.37 -3.38 8.21
CA PHE A 76 -9.33 -2.58 8.98
C PHE A 76 -10.76 -3.06 8.73
N GLY A 77 -11.54 -3.16 9.80
CA GLY A 77 -12.92 -3.65 9.76
C GLY A 77 -13.07 -5.17 9.75
N SER A 78 -11.99 -5.95 9.70
CA SER A 78 -12.03 -7.40 9.90
C SER A 78 -12.23 -7.75 11.38
N PRO A 79 -12.67 -8.97 11.72
CA PRO A 79 -12.74 -9.43 13.11
C PRO A 79 -11.40 -9.30 13.84
N GLU A 80 -10.29 -9.44 13.13
CA GLU A 80 -8.93 -9.42 13.66
C GLU A 80 -8.28 -8.03 13.69
N SER A 81 -8.96 -6.99 13.21
CA SER A 81 -8.38 -5.66 13.02
C SER A 81 -7.81 -5.04 14.30
N ARG A 82 -8.44 -5.26 15.46
CA ARG A 82 -7.97 -4.72 16.75
C ARG A 82 -6.60 -5.26 17.14
N ARG A 83 -6.40 -6.57 17.00
CA ARG A 83 -5.12 -7.23 17.29
C ARG A 83 -4.06 -6.76 16.29
N GLN A 84 -4.39 -6.75 15.01
CA GLN A 84 -3.47 -6.29 13.96
C GLN A 84 -3.02 -4.83 14.17
N ILE A 85 -3.93 -3.93 14.53
CA ILE A 85 -3.61 -2.54 14.83
C ILE A 85 -2.60 -2.44 15.98
N TRP A 86 -2.86 -3.17 17.07
CA TRP A 86 -1.97 -3.15 18.24
C TRP A 86 -0.60 -3.74 17.92
N GLU A 87 -0.54 -4.92 17.32
CA GLU A 87 0.71 -5.58 16.93
C GLU A 87 1.56 -4.69 16.02
N VAL A 88 0.94 -4.12 14.98
CA VAL A 88 1.65 -3.25 14.03
C VAL A 88 2.13 -1.96 14.69
N SER A 89 1.35 -1.37 15.61
CA SER A 89 1.78 -0.17 16.31
C SER A 89 3.02 -0.40 17.16
N GLN A 90 3.14 -1.56 17.83
CA GLN A 90 4.34 -1.92 18.59
C GLN A 90 5.55 -2.14 17.68
N MET A 91 5.35 -2.79 16.55
CA MET A 91 6.41 -3.01 15.57
C MET A 91 6.89 -1.71 14.93
N PHE A 92 5.98 -0.79 14.61
CA PHE A 92 6.34 0.52 14.03
C PHE A 92 7.10 1.40 15.03
N LYS A 93 6.64 1.44 16.28
CA LYS A 93 7.40 2.10 17.36
C LYS A 93 8.85 1.58 17.42
N ARG A 94 9.02 0.27 17.43
CA ARG A 94 10.34 -0.35 17.50
C ARG A 94 11.19 -0.06 16.26
N ALA A 95 10.56 -0.05 15.08
CA ALA A 95 11.25 0.32 13.84
C ALA A 95 11.79 1.75 13.89
N HIS A 96 11.01 2.71 14.37
CA HIS A 96 11.46 4.10 14.54
C HIS A 96 12.60 4.23 15.55
N GLU A 97 12.59 3.47 16.65
CA GLU A 97 13.70 3.42 17.61
C GLU A 97 15.03 2.98 16.96
N LEU A 98 14.96 2.16 15.92
CA LEU A 98 16.10 1.70 15.12
C LEU A 98 16.39 2.57 13.89
N GLY A 99 15.62 3.65 13.68
CA GLY A 99 15.79 4.54 12.54
C GLY A 99 15.28 3.97 11.21
N MET A 100 14.40 2.98 11.26
CA MET A 100 13.78 2.37 10.06
C MET A 100 12.48 3.07 9.69
N ALA A 101 12.22 3.20 8.39
CA ALA A 101 10.92 3.70 7.91
C ALA A 101 9.83 2.63 8.01
N THR A 102 8.56 3.09 8.10
CA THR A 102 7.40 2.22 8.26
C THR A 102 6.41 2.39 7.12
N ILE A 103 5.97 1.27 6.53
CA ILE A 103 5.04 1.26 5.40
C ILE A 103 3.82 0.40 5.73
N LEU A 104 2.62 0.97 5.70
CA LEU A 104 1.40 0.23 5.98
C LEU A 104 0.62 -0.10 4.70
N TRP A 105 0.39 -1.38 4.44
CA TRP A 105 -0.66 -1.85 3.52
C TRP A 105 -2.01 -1.67 4.22
N CYS A 106 -2.63 -0.54 3.93
CA CYS A 106 -3.78 -0.01 4.63
C CYS A 106 -5.07 -0.40 3.90
N TYR A 107 -5.62 -1.56 4.24
CA TYR A 107 -6.76 -2.09 3.52
C TYR A 107 -7.97 -2.31 4.40
N LEU A 108 -9.14 -2.03 3.85
CA LEU A 108 -10.40 -2.44 4.45
C LEU A 108 -10.68 -3.90 4.09
N ARG A 109 -11.19 -4.68 5.07
CA ARG A 109 -11.69 -6.04 4.85
C ARG A 109 -12.84 -6.33 5.81
N ASN A 110 -14.03 -6.40 5.26
CA ASN A 110 -15.23 -6.80 5.97
C ASN A 110 -16.24 -7.37 4.95
N GLY A 111 -16.79 -8.54 5.22
CA GLY A 111 -17.75 -9.17 4.30
C GLY A 111 -18.98 -8.32 4.01
N ALA A 112 -19.40 -7.49 5.01
CA ALA A 112 -20.55 -6.58 4.85
C ALA A 112 -20.28 -5.37 3.96
N PHE A 113 -19.01 -5.09 3.60
CA PHE A 113 -18.65 -3.94 2.77
C PHE A 113 -18.76 -4.22 1.26
N LYS A 114 -19.20 -5.40 0.89
CA LYS A 114 -19.58 -5.70 -0.49
C LYS A 114 -21.06 -6.02 -0.54
N GLN A 115 -21.83 -5.19 -1.27
CA GLN A 115 -23.28 -5.35 -1.43
C GLN A 115 -23.61 -5.37 -2.93
N GLY A 116 -24.07 -6.53 -3.41
CA GLY A 116 -24.26 -6.77 -4.83
C GLY A 116 -22.96 -6.55 -5.61
N ASP A 117 -22.99 -5.70 -6.61
CA ASP A 117 -21.83 -5.36 -7.45
C ASP A 117 -20.98 -4.21 -6.87
N THR A 118 -21.43 -3.54 -5.81
CA THR A 118 -20.71 -2.40 -5.22
C THR A 118 -19.72 -2.86 -4.16
N ASP A 119 -18.46 -2.45 -4.33
CA ASP A 119 -17.37 -2.71 -3.38
C ASP A 119 -17.04 -1.46 -2.57
N TYR A 120 -17.59 -1.34 -1.36
CA TYR A 120 -17.35 -0.22 -0.46
C TYR A 120 -15.97 -0.23 0.21
N HIS A 121 -15.15 -1.28 0.05
CA HIS A 121 -13.78 -1.30 0.54
C HIS A 121 -12.89 -0.23 -0.10
N VAL A 122 -13.33 0.37 -1.18
CA VAL A 122 -12.62 1.44 -1.90
C VAL A 122 -13.34 2.79 -1.84
N SER A 123 -14.37 2.92 -1.00
CA SER A 123 -15.04 4.22 -0.77
C SER A 123 -14.06 5.28 -0.31
N ALA A 124 -14.23 6.51 -0.78
CA ALA A 124 -13.31 7.60 -0.44
C ALA A 124 -13.25 7.87 1.07
N ASP A 125 -14.41 7.99 1.73
CA ASP A 125 -14.51 8.24 3.17
C ASP A 125 -13.96 7.09 4.02
N MET A 126 -14.28 5.84 3.68
CA MET A 126 -13.85 4.67 4.43
C MET A 126 -12.34 4.41 4.26
N SER A 127 -11.83 4.51 3.04
CA SER A 127 -10.40 4.36 2.78
C SER A 127 -9.59 5.54 3.36
N GLY A 128 -10.15 6.76 3.34
CA GLY A 128 -9.58 7.91 4.03
C GLY A 128 -9.51 7.71 5.55
N GLN A 129 -10.54 7.16 6.17
CA GLN A 129 -10.54 6.80 7.59
C GLN A 129 -9.49 5.74 7.91
N ALA A 130 -9.35 4.74 7.05
CA ALA A 130 -8.30 3.73 7.21
C ALA A 130 -6.89 4.35 7.12
N ASN A 131 -6.67 5.27 6.17
CA ASN A 131 -5.41 6.00 6.06
C ASN A 131 -5.10 6.80 7.34
N HIS A 132 -6.12 7.51 7.87
CA HIS A 132 -5.95 8.27 9.10
C HIS A 132 -5.59 7.37 10.30
N LEU A 133 -6.22 6.21 10.44
CA LEU A 133 -5.83 5.22 11.44
C LEU A 133 -4.40 4.72 11.22
N GLY A 134 -4.02 4.48 9.97
CA GLY A 134 -2.67 4.04 9.62
C GLY A 134 -1.58 5.05 10.03
N VAL A 135 -1.79 6.33 9.77
CA VAL A 135 -0.82 7.36 10.19
C VAL A 135 -0.87 7.62 11.69
N THR A 136 -2.00 7.36 12.36
CA THR A 136 -2.13 7.45 13.81
C THR A 136 -1.27 6.39 14.53
N ILE A 137 -1.05 5.24 13.92
CA ILE A 137 -0.13 4.20 14.44
C ILE A 137 1.28 4.31 13.86
N GLU A 138 1.66 5.51 13.43
CA GLU A 138 3.01 5.88 13.02
C GLU A 138 3.49 5.24 11.71
N ALA A 139 2.59 5.03 10.74
CA ALA A 139 3.02 4.71 9.39
C ALA A 139 3.58 5.97 8.70
N ASP A 140 4.83 5.92 8.24
CA ASP A 140 5.45 6.99 7.43
C ASP A 140 4.87 7.02 6.02
N ILE A 141 4.53 5.83 5.50
CA ILE A 141 3.97 5.67 4.16
C ILE A 141 2.75 4.76 4.21
N ILE A 142 1.64 5.26 3.68
CA ILE A 142 0.42 4.49 3.48
C ILE A 142 0.37 3.95 2.05
N LYS A 143 0.18 2.65 1.93
CA LYS A 143 -0.18 2.02 0.66
C LYS A 143 -1.68 1.81 0.61
N GLN A 144 -2.36 2.43 -0.36
CA GLN A 144 -3.80 2.37 -0.49
C GLN A 144 -4.24 2.01 -1.93
N LYS A 145 -5.46 1.51 -2.07
CA LYS A 145 -6.14 1.37 -3.37
C LYS A 145 -6.68 2.73 -3.83
N MET A 146 -6.90 2.86 -5.13
CA MET A 146 -7.62 4.02 -5.68
C MET A 146 -9.01 4.11 -5.08
N ALA A 147 -9.44 5.31 -4.68
CA ALA A 147 -10.75 5.53 -4.10
C ALA A 147 -11.85 5.64 -5.18
N GLU A 148 -13.08 5.35 -4.76
CA GLU A 148 -14.29 5.50 -5.55
C GLU A 148 -15.33 6.36 -4.83
N ASN A 149 -16.15 7.06 -5.59
CA ASN A 149 -17.32 7.76 -5.11
C ASN A 149 -18.54 6.83 -5.15
N ASN A 150 -18.81 6.14 -4.05
CA ASN A 150 -19.91 5.18 -3.95
C ASN A 150 -20.77 5.37 -2.67
N GLY A 151 -20.56 6.47 -1.94
CA GLY A 151 -21.33 6.83 -0.75
C GLY A 151 -20.89 6.24 0.58
N GLY A 152 -19.98 5.26 0.57
CA GLY A 152 -19.30 4.73 1.76
C GLY A 152 -20.17 4.45 2.98
N PHE A 153 -19.83 5.04 4.12
CA PHE A 153 -20.55 4.86 5.39
C PHE A 153 -22.05 5.17 5.29
N ASN A 154 -22.40 6.23 4.55
CA ASN A 154 -23.80 6.65 4.43
C ASN A 154 -24.63 5.65 3.62
N ALA A 155 -24.04 5.08 2.56
CA ALA A 155 -24.69 4.03 1.76
C ALA A 155 -24.83 2.72 2.55
N LEU A 156 -23.80 2.35 3.31
CA LEU A 156 -23.82 1.14 4.16
C LEU A 156 -24.69 1.28 5.42
N LYS A 157 -25.01 2.51 5.86
CA LYS A 157 -25.85 2.81 7.01
C LYS A 157 -25.35 2.22 8.34
N PHE A 158 -24.06 1.96 8.48
CA PHE A 158 -23.54 1.43 9.74
C PHE A 158 -22.75 2.46 10.58
N SER A 159 -22.34 3.58 9.98
CA SER A 159 -21.68 4.68 10.64
C SER A 159 -22.07 5.99 9.93
N LYS A 160 -21.45 7.09 10.34
CA LYS A 160 -21.72 8.42 9.75
C LYS A 160 -20.42 9.04 9.27
N THR A 161 -20.45 9.63 8.09
CA THR A 161 -19.46 10.58 7.61
C THR A 161 -20.12 11.90 7.32
N SER A 162 -19.34 12.99 7.29
CA SER A 162 -19.86 14.28 6.84
C SER A 162 -20.30 14.18 5.38
N SER A 163 -21.46 14.71 5.05
CA SER A 163 -21.92 14.82 3.65
C SER A 163 -20.93 15.57 2.78
N LYS A 164 -20.15 16.48 3.36
CA LYS A 164 -19.10 17.26 2.66
C LYS A 164 -18.05 16.40 1.98
N VAL A 165 -17.80 15.17 2.44
CA VAL A 165 -16.84 14.28 1.78
C VAL A 165 -17.18 14.11 0.31
N TYR A 166 -18.45 13.88 0.00
CA TYR A 166 -18.93 13.62 -1.36
C TYR A 166 -19.53 14.85 -2.05
N SER A 167 -19.89 15.91 -1.31
CA SER A 167 -20.48 17.13 -1.89
C SER A 167 -19.49 18.27 -2.09
N GLU A 168 -18.38 18.31 -1.33
CA GLU A 168 -17.45 19.45 -1.32
C GLU A 168 -15.98 19.02 -1.40
N LEU A 169 -15.60 17.87 -0.79
CA LEU A 169 -14.19 17.46 -0.63
C LEU A 169 -13.71 16.47 -1.70
N THR A 170 -14.62 15.87 -2.44
CA THR A 170 -14.33 14.98 -3.56
C THR A 170 -15.22 15.30 -4.75
N THR A 171 -14.84 14.85 -5.92
CA THR A 171 -15.68 14.77 -7.12
C THR A 171 -15.61 13.35 -7.65
N ASP A 172 -16.25 13.07 -8.79
CA ASP A 172 -16.08 11.79 -9.50
C ASP A 172 -14.72 11.67 -10.19
N HIS A 173 -13.93 12.74 -10.19
CA HIS A 173 -12.61 12.71 -10.80
C HIS A 173 -11.60 11.97 -9.91
N PRO A 174 -10.88 10.97 -10.43
CA PRO A 174 -10.01 10.11 -9.63
C PRO A 174 -8.88 10.87 -8.92
N ILE A 175 -8.42 12.01 -9.44
CA ILE A 175 -7.41 12.84 -8.76
C ILE A 175 -7.98 13.42 -7.46
N ASP A 176 -9.22 13.87 -7.45
CA ASP A 176 -9.83 14.47 -6.26
C ASP A 176 -10.12 13.42 -5.19
N LEU A 177 -10.55 12.23 -5.60
CA LEU A 177 -10.75 11.08 -4.70
C LEU A 177 -9.43 10.66 -4.03
N VAL A 178 -8.34 10.55 -4.79
CA VAL A 178 -7.01 10.21 -4.24
C VAL A 178 -6.44 11.36 -3.42
N ARG A 179 -6.70 12.63 -3.80
CA ARG A 179 -6.30 13.80 -3.00
C ARG A 179 -6.95 13.79 -1.63
N TYR A 180 -8.21 13.40 -1.54
CA TYR A 180 -8.88 13.23 -0.25
C TYR A 180 -8.17 12.17 0.60
N GLN A 181 -7.77 11.03 0.01
CA GLN A 181 -6.99 10.00 0.71
C GLN A 181 -5.63 10.54 1.19
N VAL A 182 -4.95 11.37 0.39
CA VAL A 182 -3.69 12.03 0.77
C VAL A 182 -3.92 13.01 1.92
N ALA A 183 -5.01 13.79 1.87
CA ALA A 183 -5.37 14.70 2.95
C ALA A 183 -5.60 13.97 4.29
N CYS A 184 -6.14 12.75 4.24
CA CYS A 184 -6.31 11.91 5.42
C CYS A 184 -4.98 11.37 5.99
N CYS A 185 -3.86 11.50 5.28
CA CYS A 185 -2.50 11.20 5.75
C CYS A 185 -1.85 12.46 6.37
N TYR A 186 -2.49 13.05 7.38
CA TYR A 186 -2.07 14.29 8.04
C TYR A 186 -1.80 15.44 7.05
N MET A 187 -2.74 15.66 6.13
CA MET A 187 -2.62 16.66 5.06
C MET A 187 -1.38 16.45 4.18
N GLY A 188 -1.05 15.18 3.89
CA GLY A 188 0.09 14.80 3.05
C GLY A 188 1.45 14.83 3.76
N ARG A 189 1.49 14.99 5.10
CA ARG A 189 2.75 14.93 5.87
C ARG A 189 3.28 13.51 6.03
N ALA A 190 2.39 12.50 6.06
CA ALA A 190 2.78 11.12 5.82
C ALA A 190 2.56 10.80 4.34
N GLY A 191 3.47 10.02 3.77
CA GLY A 191 3.43 9.68 2.36
C GLY A 191 2.26 8.75 1.98
N MET A 192 1.76 8.85 0.75
CA MET A 192 0.81 7.88 0.23
C MET A 192 1.23 7.34 -1.13
N ILE A 193 1.26 6.02 -1.25
CA ILE A 193 1.52 5.31 -2.49
C ILE A 193 0.30 4.49 -2.90
N ASN A 194 0.04 4.40 -4.20
CA ASN A 194 -1.02 3.55 -4.68
C ASN A 194 -0.56 2.13 -5.01
N SER A 195 -1.47 1.19 -4.83
CA SER A 195 -1.29 -0.20 -5.25
C SER A 195 -1.29 -0.31 -6.77
N GLY A 196 -0.31 -1.00 -7.35
CA GLY A 196 -0.22 -1.24 -8.80
C GLY A 196 -1.33 -2.13 -9.38
N GLY A 197 -2.07 -2.82 -8.51
CA GLY A 197 -3.16 -3.72 -8.92
C GLY A 197 -2.68 -5.04 -9.52
N GLU A 198 -3.64 -5.81 -10.02
CA GLU A 198 -3.39 -7.10 -10.68
C GLU A 198 -2.99 -6.89 -12.14
N SER A 199 -2.22 -7.83 -12.68
CA SER A 199 -1.95 -7.87 -14.11
C SER A 199 -3.21 -8.29 -14.87
N LYS A 200 -3.52 -7.55 -15.94
CA LYS A 200 -4.63 -7.83 -16.86
C LYS A 200 -4.14 -8.03 -18.31
N GLY A 201 -2.82 -8.09 -18.50
CA GLY A 201 -2.20 -8.32 -19.81
C GLY A 201 -1.85 -7.03 -20.58
N ALA A 202 -2.32 -6.90 -21.82
CA ALA A 202 -1.86 -5.85 -22.75
C ALA A 202 -2.08 -4.39 -22.29
N GLY A 203 -3.04 -4.15 -21.41
CA GLY A 203 -3.33 -2.79 -20.89
C GLY A 203 -2.53 -2.37 -19.65
N ASP A 204 -1.66 -3.22 -19.12
CA ASP A 204 -0.99 -3.01 -17.83
C ASP A 204 -0.10 -1.77 -17.80
N LEU A 205 0.65 -1.49 -18.87
CA LEU A 205 1.52 -0.32 -18.96
C LEU A 205 0.69 0.97 -18.89
N ALA A 206 -0.30 1.10 -19.74
CA ALA A 206 -1.16 2.29 -19.78
C ALA A 206 -1.89 2.50 -18.44
N GLN A 207 -2.36 1.41 -17.80
CA GLN A 207 -3.01 1.49 -16.50
C GLN A 207 -2.03 1.90 -15.40
N ALA A 208 -0.80 1.40 -15.41
CA ALA A 208 0.22 1.76 -14.44
C ALA A 208 0.59 3.24 -14.54
N VAL A 209 0.84 3.74 -15.76
CA VAL A 209 1.12 5.15 -16.04
C VAL A 209 -0.06 6.03 -15.60
N ARG A 210 -1.29 5.67 -15.98
CA ARG A 210 -2.50 6.41 -15.54
C ARG A 210 -2.59 6.49 -14.02
N THR A 211 -2.34 5.38 -13.32
CA THR A 211 -2.36 5.36 -11.85
C THR A 211 -1.27 6.26 -11.26
N ALA A 212 -0.08 6.25 -11.84
CA ALA A 212 1.03 7.13 -11.43
C ALA A 212 0.68 8.61 -11.60
N VAL A 213 0.11 8.99 -12.75
CA VAL A 213 -0.34 10.38 -13.02
C VAL A 213 -1.38 10.83 -12.00
N ILE A 214 -2.39 10.00 -11.75
CA ILE A 214 -3.44 10.32 -10.76
C ILE A 214 -2.83 10.50 -9.37
N ASN A 215 -1.99 9.55 -8.93
CA ASN A 215 -1.34 9.61 -7.63
C ASN A 215 -0.48 10.87 -7.49
N LYS A 216 0.41 11.14 -8.44
CA LYS A 216 1.29 12.33 -8.42
C LYS A 216 0.47 13.63 -8.35
N ARG A 217 -0.52 13.79 -9.22
CA ARG A 217 -1.37 15.00 -9.27
C ARG A 217 -2.27 15.17 -8.04
N ALA A 218 -2.57 14.08 -7.37
CA ALA A 218 -3.29 14.09 -6.10
C ALA A 218 -2.41 14.48 -4.90
N GLY A 219 -1.09 14.52 -5.05
CA GLY A 219 -0.12 14.76 -3.98
C GLY A 219 0.44 13.49 -3.36
N GLY A 220 0.22 12.34 -3.97
CA GLY A 220 0.85 11.08 -3.58
C GLY A 220 2.32 11.03 -4.01
N MET A 221 3.10 10.12 -3.42
CA MET A 221 4.55 10.08 -3.59
C MET A 221 5.07 8.88 -4.40
N GLY A 222 4.20 7.97 -4.83
CA GLY A 222 4.68 6.81 -5.55
C GLY A 222 3.65 5.73 -5.82
N LEU A 223 4.16 4.68 -6.45
CA LEU A 223 3.48 3.43 -6.70
C LEU A 223 4.29 2.27 -6.12
N ILE A 224 3.60 1.23 -5.63
CA ILE A 224 4.21 -0.06 -5.41
C ILE A 224 3.69 -1.02 -6.49
N SER A 225 4.59 -1.42 -7.40
CA SER A 225 4.28 -2.35 -8.48
C SER A 225 4.74 -3.77 -8.11
N GLY A 226 3.93 -4.75 -8.40
CA GLY A 226 4.23 -6.16 -8.13
C GLY A 226 3.95 -7.00 -9.38
N ARG A 227 2.83 -7.72 -9.40
CA ARG A 227 2.47 -8.68 -10.46
C ARG A 227 2.57 -8.11 -11.87
N LYS A 228 2.19 -6.85 -12.09
CA LYS A 228 2.31 -6.20 -13.41
C LYS A 228 3.76 -6.11 -13.91
N ALA A 229 4.74 -6.04 -13.00
CA ALA A 229 6.15 -5.99 -13.36
C ALA A 229 6.79 -7.39 -13.39
N PHE A 230 6.65 -8.16 -12.32
CA PHE A 230 7.40 -9.43 -12.19
C PHE A 230 6.76 -10.65 -12.88
N GLN A 231 5.50 -10.56 -13.31
CA GLN A 231 4.84 -11.61 -14.10
C GLN A 231 5.08 -11.46 -15.62
N LYS A 232 5.96 -10.56 -16.01
CA LYS A 232 6.37 -10.30 -17.41
C LYS A 232 7.84 -10.69 -17.63
N PRO A 233 8.27 -10.82 -18.89
CA PRO A 233 9.69 -10.85 -19.20
C PRO A 233 10.43 -9.67 -18.59
N MET A 234 11.68 -9.87 -18.16
CA MET A 234 12.49 -8.87 -17.44
C MET A 234 12.46 -7.50 -18.13
N LYS A 235 12.67 -7.47 -19.45
CA LYS A 235 12.69 -6.24 -20.25
C LYS A 235 11.36 -5.46 -20.14
N GLU A 236 10.23 -6.14 -20.29
CA GLU A 236 8.92 -5.51 -20.19
C GLU A 236 8.61 -5.02 -18.78
N GLY A 237 9.08 -5.77 -17.76
CA GLY A 237 8.98 -5.34 -16.36
C GLY A 237 9.77 -4.07 -16.08
N ILE A 238 10.99 -3.96 -16.61
CA ILE A 238 11.84 -2.77 -16.51
C ILE A 238 11.18 -1.58 -17.24
N GLU A 239 10.71 -1.78 -18.46
CA GLU A 239 10.00 -0.74 -19.22
C GLU A 239 8.79 -0.18 -18.44
N LEU A 240 7.99 -1.05 -17.84
CA LEU A 240 6.86 -0.64 -17.01
C LEU A 240 7.29 0.17 -15.79
N LEU A 241 8.35 -0.26 -15.08
CA LEU A 241 8.86 0.45 -13.92
C LEU A 241 9.45 1.80 -14.28
N ASN A 242 10.19 1.90 -15.39
CA ASN A 242 10.72 3.16 -15.89
C ASN A 242 9.61 4.13 -16.31
N ALA A 243 8.59 3.66 -17.03
CA ALA A 243 7.46 4.49 -17.42
C ALA A 243 6.69 5.08 -16.22
N ILE A 244 6.59 4.33 -15.10
CA ILE A 244 6.04 4.86 -13.85
C ILE A 244 6.95 5.96 -13.29
N GLN A 245 8.26 5.74 -13.27
CA GLN A 245 9.22 6.72 -12.74
C GLN A 245 9.26 7.99 -13.55
N ASP A 246 9.19 7.90 -14.86
CA ASP A 246 9.13 9.06 -15.77
C ASP A 246 7.99 10.02 -15.40
N VAL A 247 6.82 9.46 -14.98
CA VAL A 247 5.73 10.30 -14.49
C VAL A 247 6.14 11.09 -13.25
N TYR A 248 6.81 10.46 -12.26
CA TYR A 248 7.21 11.15 -11.03
C TYR A 248 8.38 12.12 -11.23
N LEU A 249 9.26 11.85 -12.17
CA LEU A 249 10.41 12.69 -12.51
C LEU A 249 10.04 13.86 -13.44
N SER A 250 8.92 13.80 -14.16
CA SER A 250 8.41 14.91 -14.95
C SER A 250 8.19 16.15 -14.08
N LYS A 251 8.44 17.32 -14.65
CA LYS A 251 8.22 18.60 -13.98
C LYS A 251 6.78 19.12 -14.11
N ASP A 252 5.96 18.45 -14.95
CA ASP A 252 4.56 18.81 -15.24
C ASP A 252 3.57 18.10 -14.29
#